data_916b941dce0982b5079666f255cf0c1e
#
_entry.id   916b941dce0982b5079666f255cf0c1e
#
_cell.length_a   1.000
_cell.length_b   1.000
_cell.length_c   1.000
_cell.angle_alpha   90.00
_cell.angle_beta   90.00
_cell.angle_gamma   90.00
#
_symmetry.space_group_name_H-M   'P 1'
#
loop_
_entity.id
_entity.type
_entity.pdbx_description
1 polymer ?
#
loop_
_entity_poly.entity_id
_entity_poly.type
_entity_poly.pdbx_seq_one_letter_code
_entity_poly.pdbx_strand_id
1 'polypeptide(L)'
;MRTKYSFAVLNIYPYNNGHVLVVPYRHLNGLSKLRSEEKADLFCLLETAQQIIEKTLKPQGFNIGINIGRVAGAGFPGHLHIHLVPRWGGDVNFMPIVANTRIVSQSLEALFKRLQHNTKKNKRKNHN
;
A
#
# COMPACT_ATOMS: atom_id res chain seq x y z
N MET A 1 -3.15 2.80 8.78
CA MET A 1 -2.72 1.91 9.90
C MET A 1 -1.37 2.34 10.41
N ARG A 2 -1.10 2.08 11.68
CA ARG A 2 0.18 2.43 12.33
C ARG A 2 0.65 1.30 13.21
N THR A 3 1.96 1.05 13.21
CA THR A 3 2.66 0.14 14.09
C THR A 3 3.74 0.89 14.87
N LYS A 4 4.65 0.19 15.51
CA LYS A 4 5.73 0.82 16.28
C LYS A 4 6.73 1.58 15.39
N TYR A 5 7.07 1.03 14.23
CA TYR A 5 8.12 1.55 13.36
C TYR A 5 7.65 1.97 11.98
N SER A 6 6.38 1.71 11.63
CA SER A 6 5.87 1.90 10.29
C SER A 6 4.42 2.40 10.27
N PHE A 7 4.00 2.88 9.12
CA PHE A 7 2.61 3.21 8.86
C PHE A 7 2.21 2.85 7.43
N ALA A 8 0.93 2.63 7.22
CA ALA A 8 0.36 2.39 5.90
C ALA A 8 -0.69 3.46 5.59
N VAL A 9 -0.61 4.01 4.38
CA VAL A 9 -1.50 5.06 3.86
C VAL A 9 -1.97 4.73 2.47
N LEU A 10 -3.17 5.21 2.12
CA LEU A 10 -3.62 5.17 0.73
C LEU A 10 -2.80 6.14 -0.11
N ASN A 11 -2.40 5.70 -1.29
CA ASN A 11 -1.76 6.58 -2.25
C ASN A 11 -2.81 7.52 -2.84
N ILE A 12 -2.57 8.84 -2.79
CA ILE A 12 -3.46 9.85 -3.37
C ILE A 12 -3.40 9.90 -4.90
N TYR A 13 -2.35 9.33 -5.48
CA TYR A 13 -2.20 9.12 -6.93
C TYR A 13 -2.12 7.62 -7.24
N PRO A 14 -3.21 6.86 -7.02
CA PRO A 14 -3.15 5.41 -7.08
C PRO A 14 -2.91 4.90 -8.52
N TYR A 15 -2.10 3.84 -8.65
CA TYR A 15 -1.98 3.11 -9.91
C TYR A 15 -3.23 2.28 -10.16
N ASN A 16 -3.87 1.83 -9.08
CA ASN A 16 -5.12 1.10 -9.11
C ASN A 16 -5.89 1.35 -7.82
N ASN A 17 -7.18 0.98 -7.78
CA ASN A 17 -8.00 1.10 -6.59
C ASN A 17 -7.40 0.29 -5.44
N GLY A 18 -7.27 0.91 -4.27
CA GLY A 18 -6.67 0.27 -3.09
C GLY A 18 -5.14 0.27 -3.05
N HIS A 19 -4.48 1.07 -3.87
CA HIS A 19 -3.03 1.25 -3.82
C HIS A 19 -2.60 1.85 -2.48
N VAL A 20 -1.84 1.08 -1.73
CA VAL A 20 -1.33 1.44 -0.40
C VAL A 20 0.18 1.61 -0.45
N LEU A 21 0.67 2.56 0.31
CA LEU A 21 2.09 2.73 0.62
C LEU A 21 2.33 2.26 2.05
N VAL A 22 3.34 1.42 2.25
CA VAL A 22 3.82 1.00 3.56
C VAL A 22 5.18 1.62 3.79
N VAL A 23 5.31 2.41 4.85
CA VAL A 23 6.38 3.39 5.02
C VAL A 23 6.97 3.28 6.42
N PRO A 24 8.31 3.21 6.58
CA PRO A 24 8.93 3.33 7.88
C PRO A 24 8.83 4.77 8.40
N TYR A 25 8.70 4.95 9.72
CA TYR A 25 8.68 6.30 10.30
C TYR A 25 10.01 7.02 10.14
N ARG A 26 11.11 6.28 10.30
CA ARG A 26 12.44 6.86 10.16
C ARG A 26 12.74 7.16 8.70
N HIS A 27 13.12 8.41 8.42
CA HIS A 27 13.45 8.86 7.07
C HIS A 27 14.76 8.22 6.61
N LEU A 28 14.67 7.33 5.63
CA LEU A 28 15.81 6.62 5.05
C LEU A 28 15.54 6.28 3.58
N ASN A 29 16.62 6.12 2.83
CA ASN A 29 16.56 6.00 1.38
C ASN A 29 17.04 4.64 0.84
N GLY A 30 17.22 3.65 1.70
CA GLY A 30 17.71 2.34 1.28
C GLY A 30 17.44 1.24 2.28
N LEU A 31 17.35 0.01 1.78
CA LEU A 31 17.05 -1.18 2.59
C LEU A 31 18.13 -1.47 3.64
N SER A 32 19.39 -1.20 3.31
CA SER A 32 20.53 -1.44 4.22
C SER A 32 20.50 -0.58 5.48
N LYS A 33 19.77 0.53 5.45
CA LYS A 33 19.63 1.45 6.59
C LYS A 33 18.53 1.07 7.57
N LEU A 34 17.68 0.11 7.20
CA LEU A 34 16.67 -0.44 8.10
C LEU A 34 17.30 -1.35 9.15
N ARG A 35 16.91 -1.17 10.40
CA ARG A 35 17.21 -2.09 11.48
C ARG A 35 16.40 -3.37 11.31
N SER A 36 16.84 -4.48 11.95
CA SER A 36 16.15 -5.77 11.85
C SER A 36 14.70 -5.71 12.33
N GLU A 37 14.45 -5.03 13.45
CA GLU A 37 13.10 -4.83 13.98
C GLU A 37 12.22 -3.94 13.10
N GLU A 38 12.79 -2.96 12.39
CA GLU A 38 12.07 -2.14 11.43
C GLU A 38 11.69 -2.95 10.19
N LYS A 39 12.58 -3.82 9.71
CA LYS A 39 12.30 -4.74 8.60
C LYS A 39 11.14 -5.67 8.94
N ALA A 40 11.19 -6.30 10.12
CA ALA A 40 10.13 -7.19 10.58
C ALA A 40 8.80 -6.46 10.71
N ASP A 41 8.77 -5.29 11.34
CA ASP A 41 7.57 -4.48 11.51
C ASP A 41 6.96 -4.04 10.16
N LEU A 42 7.82 -3.60 9.24
CA LEU A 42 7.42 -3.16 7.91
C LEU A 42 6.74 -4.28 7.10
N PHE A 43 7.31 -5.50 7.14
CA PHE A 43 6.73 -6.65 6.46
C PHE A 43 5.46 -7.18 7.14
N CYS A 44 5.40 -7.19 8.47
CA CYS A 44 4.17 -7.52 9.19
C CYS A 44 3.03 -6.54 8.86
N LEU A 45 3.34 -5.25 8.76
CA LEU A 45 2.35 -4.25 8.37
C LEU A 45 1.91 -4.42 6.92
N LEU A 46 2.84 -4.72 6.02
CA LEU A 46 2.55 -5.03 4.61
C LEU A 46 1.58 -6.21 4.49
N GLU A 47 1.87 -7.31 5.18
CA GLU A 47 1.00 -8.49 5.22
C GLU A 47 -0.40 -8.16 5.77
N THR A 48 -0.46 -7.42 6.86
CA THR A 48 -1.73 -6.97 7.45
C THR A 48 -2.54 -6.11 6.48
N ALA A 49 -1.89 -5.18 5.79
CA ALA A 49 -2.51 -4.33 4.79
C ALA A 49 -3.05 -5.17 3.61
N GLN A 50 -2.26 -6.12 3.13
CA GLN A 50 -2.67 -7.05 2.08
C GLN A 50 -3.94 -7.81 2.46
N GLN A 51 -3.96 -8.42 3.64
CA GLN A 51 -5.13 -9.19 4.13
C GLN A 51 -6.40 -8.34 4.24
N ILE A 52 -6.26 -7.08 4.67
CA ILE A 52 -7.40 -6.15 4.76
C ILE A 52 -7.93 -5.79 3.38
N ILE A 53 -7.04 -5.53 2.42
CA ILE A 53 -7.41 -5.24 1.04
C ILE A 53 -8.07 -6.46 0.40
N GLU A 54 -7.52 -7.64 0.61
CA GLU A 54 -8.07 -8.90 0.12
C GLU A 54 -9.53 -9.11 0.55
N LYS A 55 -9.81 -8.90 1.84
CA LYS A 55 -11.16 -9.02 2.39
C LYS A 55 -12.10 -7.92 1.91
N THR A 56 -11.59 -6.74 1.64
CA THR A 56 -12.40 -5.56 1.32
C THR A 56 -12.70 -5.43 -0.16
N LEU A 57 -11.70 -5.63 -1.00
CA LEU A 57 -11.75 -5.38 -2.44
C LEU A 57 -11.73 -6.65 -3.29
N LYS A 58 -11.36 -7.78 -2.70
CA LYS A 58 -11.27 -9.09 -3.37
C LYS A 58 -10.48 -9.04 -4.68
N PRO A 59 -9.23 -8.54 -4.67
CA PRO A 59 -8.40 -8.54 -5.86
C PRO A 59 -8.02 -9.96 -6.27
N GLN A 60 -7.64 -10.12 -7.53
CA GLN A 60 -7.14 -11.40 -8.07
C GLN A 60 -5.64 -11.60 -7.83
N GLY A 61 -4.93 -10.52 -7.48
CA GLY A 61 -3.50 -10.56 -7.16
C GLY A 61 -3.01 -9.22 -6.65
N PHE A 62 -1.71 -9.16 -6.40
CA PHE A 62 -1.03 -7.94 -5.96
C PHE A 62 0.30 -7.78 -6.68
N ASN A 63 0.68 -6.54 -6.96
CA ASN A 63 2.05 -6.17 -7.19
C ASN A 63 2.61 -5.47 -5.96
N ILE A 64 3.75 -5.94 -5.49
CA ILE A 64 4.48 -5.37 -4.36
C ILE A 64 5.85 -4.97 -4.88
N GLY A 65 6.24 -3.72 -4.62
CA GLY A 65 7.51 -3.22 -5.15
C GLY A 65 8.04 -2.03 -4.36
N ILE A 66 9.34 -1.81 -4.50
CA ILE A 66 10.07 -0.71 -3.89
C ILE A 66 10.86 -0.02 -4.98
N ASN A 67 10.72 1.29 -5.12
CA ASN A 67 11.54 2.09 -6.00
C ASN A 67 12.72 2.65 -5.23
N ILE A 68 13.93 2.29 -5.63
CA ILE A 68 15.16 2.78 -5.01
C ILE A 68 15.95 3.56 -6.05
N GLY A 69 16.22 4.82 -5.75
CA GLY A 69 16.91 5.72 -6.65
C GLY A 69 16.00 6.41 -7.65
N ARG A 70 16.48 7.54 -8.14
CA ARG A 70 15.73 8.45 -9.00
C ARG A 70 15.33 7.80 -10.33
N VAL A 71 16.24 7.05 -10.94
CA VAL A 71 16.02 6.39 -12.23
C VAL A 71 14.97 5.28 -12.14
N ALA A 72 14.79 4.69 -10.95
CA ALA A 72 13.78 3.68 -10.69
C ALA A 72 12.38 4.26 -10.39
N GLY A 73 12.23 5.58 -10.42
CA GLY A 73 10.93 6.22 -10.20
C GLY A 73 10.62 6.55 -8.74
N ALA A 74 11.62 6.63 -7.86
CA ALA A 74 11.43 7.13 -6.50
C ALA A 74 11.01 8.61 -6.55
N GLY A 75 9.71 8.87 -6.36
CA GLY A 75 9.09 10.20 -6.52
C GLY A 75 9.45 11.19 -5.40
N PHE A 76 9.81 10.70 -4.22
CA PHE A 76 10.36 11.48 -3.13
C PHE A 76 11.79 11.03 -2.88
N PRO A 77 12.80 11.85 -3.25
CA PRO A 77 14.19 11.51 -2.95
C PRO A 77 14.34 11.32 -1.44
N GLY A 78 14.72 10.11 -1.05
CA GLY A 78 15.17 9.85 0.30
C GLY A 78 14.17 9.26 1.28
N HIS A 79 12.94 8.90 0.91
CA HIS A 79 12.06 8.16 1.82
C HIS A 79 11.61 6.83 1.21
N LEU A 80 12.12 5.75 1.79
CA LEU A 80 11.78 4.38 1.40
C LEU A 80 10.30 4.09 1.65
N HIS A 81 9.63 3.49 0.67
CA HIS A 81 8.28 3.00 0.84
C HIS A 81 8.03 1.78 -0.05
N ILE A 82 7.12 0.92 0.41
CA ILE A 82 6.68 -0.26 -0.33
C ILE A 82 5.33 0.04 -0.95
N HIS A 83 5.22 -0.17 -2.26
CA HIS A 83 3.96 -0.15 -2.98
C HIS A 83 3.25 -1.48 -2.82
N LEU A 84 2.00 -1.44 -2.41
CA LEU A 84 1.07 -2.57 -2.42
C LEU A 84 -0.08 -2.22 -3.35
N VAL A 85 -0.11 -2.83 -4.53
CA VAL A 85 -1.07 -2.52 -5.59
C VAL A 85 -1.96 -3.73 -5.85
N PRO A 86 -3.25 -3.67 -5.52
CA PRO A 86 -4.20 -4.72 -5.87
C PRO A 86 -4.39 -4.79 -7.39
N ARG A 87 -4.57 -6.00 -7.89
CA ARG A 87 -4.71 -6.25 -9.32
C ARG A 87 -5.92 -7.10 -9.64
N TRP A 88 -6.59 -6.77 -10.75
CA TRP A 88 -7.68 -7.55 -11.34
C TRP A 88 -7.39 -7.83 -12.80
N GLY A 89 -7.94 -8.90 -13.33
CA GLY A 89 -7.85 -9.17 -14.76
C GLY A 89 -8.41 -8.00 -15.57
N GLY A 90 -7.64 -7.49 -16.54
CA GLY A 90 -8.02 -6.36 -17.37
C GLY A 90 -7.87 -4.97 -16.75
N ASP A 91 -7.37 -4.85 -15.54
CA ASP A 91 -7.18 -3.56 -14.84
C ASP A 91 -6.11 -2.68 -15.50
N VAL A 92 -5.10 -3.28 -16.09
CA VAL A 92 -4.06 -2.61 -16.87
C VAL A 92 -4.48 -2.58 -18.32
N ASN A 93 -5.59 -1.94 -18.59
CA ASN A 93 -5.98 -1.67 -19.96
C ASN A 93 -5.35 -0.35 -20.42
N PHE A 94 -5.51 -0.05 -21.70
CA PHE A 94 -4.93 1.13 -22.31
C PHE A 94 -5.58 2.46 -21.85
N MET A 95 -6.63 2.42 -21.03
CA MET A 95 -7.37 3.62 -20.59
C MET A 95 -6.49 4.66 -19.88
N PRO A 96 -5.58 4.31 -18.96
CA PRO A 96 -4.66 5.28 -18.40
C PRO A 96 -3.69 5.88 -19.43
N ILE A 97 -3.37 5.14 -20.49
CA ILE A 97 -2.46 5.56 -21.57
C ILE A 97 -3.21 6.48 -22.55
N VAL A 98 -4.42 6.10 -22.96
CA VAL A 98 -5.20 6.80 -24.00
C VAL A 98 -5.86 8.05 -23.44
N ALA A 99 -6.47 7.97 -22.25
CA ALA A 99 -7.26 9.05 -21.68
C ALA A 99 -6.50 9.92 -20.68
N ASN A 100 -5.30 9.53 -20.30
CA ASN A 100 -4.55 10.11 -19.17
C ASN A 100 -5.42 10.28 -17.91
N THR A 101 -6.42 9.40 -17.78
CA THR A 101 -7.42 9.41 -16.72
C THR A 101 -7.25 8.15 -15.90
N ARG A 102 -7.12 8.32 -14.60
CA ARG A 102 -7.17 7.21 -13.66
C ARG A 102 -8.63 6.97 -13.31
N ILE A 103 -9.19 5.86 -13.76
CA ILE A 103 -10.51 5.43 -13.34
C ILE A 103 -10.37 4.76 -11.99
N VAL A 104 -10.68 5.51 -10.94
CA VAL A 104 -10.85 4.96 -9.61
C VAL A 104 -12.34 4.66 -9.46
N SER A 105 -12.72 3.39 -9.31
CA SER A 105 -14.11 2.93 -9.24
C SER A 105 -14.88 3.43 -8.01
N GLN A 106 -14.19 4.00 -7.05
CA GLN A 106 -14.78 4.63 -5.86
C GLN A 106 -13.87 5.76 -5.36
N SER A 107 -14.44 6.71 -4.61
CA SER A 107 -13.66 7.77 -4.01
C SER A 107 -12.67 7.23 -2.97
N LEU A 108 -11.54 7.90 -2.81
CA LEU A 108 -10.55 7.54 -1.78
C LEU A 108 -11.15 7.58 -0.37
N GLU A 109 -12.09 8.49 -0.12
CA GLU A 109 -12.78 8.59 1.17
C GLU A 109 -13.66 7.37 1.44
N ALA A 110 -14.45 6.93 0.47
CA ALA A 110 -15.29 5.74 0.60
C ALA A 110 -14.43 4.47 0.80
N LEU A 111 -13.33 4.36 0.07
CA LEU A 111 -12.38 3.28 0.22
C LEU A 111 -11.74 3.29 1.61
N PHE A 112 -11.30 4.45 2.08
CA PHE A 112 -10.70 4.61 3.40
C PHE A 112 -11.65 4.15 4.52
N LYS A 113 -12.92 4.54 4.46
CA LYS A 113 -13.94 4.12 5.43
C LYS A 113 -14.13 2.59 5.43
N ARG A 114 -14.17 1.96 4.26
CA ARG A 114 -14.29 0.49 4.13
C ARG A 114 -13.09 -0.23 4.73
N LEU A 115 -11.89 0.24 4.45
CA LEU A 115 -10.65 -0.33 4.97
C LEU A 115 -10.55 -0.17 6.50
N GLN A 116 -10.92 1.00 7.02
CA GLN A 116 -10.96 1.23 8.47
C GLN A 116 -11.92 0.27 9.19
N HIS A 117 -13.10 0.03 8.64
CA HIS A 117 -14.07 -0.87 9.22
C HIS A 117 -13.50 -2.29 9.35
N ASN A 118 -12.85 -2.79 8.32
CA ASN A 118 -12.24 -4.12 8.32
C ASN A 118 -10.98 -4.21 9.21
N THR A 119 -10.24 -3.13 9.34
CA THR A 119 -9.12 -3.04 10.29
C THR A 119 -9.59 -3.21 11.74
N LYS A 120 -10.69 -2.57 12.12
CA LYS A 120 -11.27 -2.68 13.47
C LYS A 120 -11.78 -4.10 13.75
N LYS A 121 -12.39 -4.75 12.77
CA LYS A 121 -12.85 -6.15 12.89
C LYS A 121 -11.68 -7.13 13.08
N ASN A 122 -10.57 -6.91 12.40
CA ASN A 122 -9.39 -7.76 12.51
C ASN A 122 -8.73 -7.67 13.90
N LYS A 123 -8.63 -6.47 14.46
CA LYS A 123 -8.09 -6.27 15.81
C LYS A 123 -8.92 -6.98 16.90
N ARG A 124 -10.25 -7.03 16.76
CA ARG A 124 -11.14 -7.73 17.71
C ARG A 124 -11.02 -9.25 17.67
N LYS A 125 -10.63 -9.83 16.52
CA LYS A 125 -10.45 -11.29 16.39
C LYS A 125 -9.12 -11.81 16.94
N ASN A 126 -8.11 -10.94 17.02
CA ASN A 126 -6.78 -11.33 17.51
C ASN A 126 -6.60 -11.12 19.03
N HIS A 127 -7.67 -10.70 19.74
CA HIS A 127 -7.67 -10.49 21.19
C HIS A 127 -8.61 -11.46 21.93
N ASN A 128 -9.16 -12.46 21.22
CA ASN A 128 -9.88 -13.61 21.75
C ASN A 128 -9.10 -14.90 21.46
#